data_ca93e2b551c55cc6248c407557175670
#
_entry.id   ca93e2b551c55cc6248c407557175670
#
_cell.length_a   1.000
_cell.length_b   1.000
_cell.length_c   1.000
_cell.angle_alpha   90.00
_cell.angle_beta   90.00
_cell.angle_gamma   90.00
#
_symmetry.space_group_name_H-M   'P 1'
#
loop_
_entity.id
_entity.type
_entity.pdbx_description
1 polymer ?
#
loop_
_entity_poly.entity_id
_entity_poly.type
_entity_poly.pdbx_seq_one_letter_code
_entity_poly.pdbx_strand_id
1 'polypeptide(L)'
;MADWLKRLIECEVSSFGATLLKLSPSCNSRTKTQRRHAAHFTYQPDPIPTQYGPTQKMNLFQSVTSALDNTLASDPTAVIFGEDVAFGGVFRCTVGLRDKYGKDRVFNTPLCEQGIVGFGIGVAVAGATAIAEIQFADYIYPAFDQIVNEAAKYRYRSGNMFDCGNLTIRAPWGCVGHGSLYHSQSPEAFFAHCPGIKVVIPRGPVQAKGLLLSCIADKNPCIFFEPKILYRAAVEQVPVEAYTIPLSQAEILQEGSDVTLVAWGTQIHVMREVADMAQEKLGVSCELIDLQTILPWDVETVCKSVVKTGRLLISHEAPVTGGFAAEISSAVQEECFLNLEAPISRVCGYDTPFPHIFEPFYIPDKWKCFEAIRRMINY
;
A
#
# COMPACT_ATOMS: atom_id res chain seq x y z
N MET A 1 -24.78 -22.51 -16.35
CA MET A 1 -23.47 -21.88 -16.14
C MET A 1 -22.68 -21.71 -17.44
N ALA A 2 -22.61 -22.73 -18.32
CA ALA A 2 -21.89 -22.63 -19.60
C ALA A 2 -22.49 -21.61 -20.61
N ASP A 3 -23.81 -21.49 -20.66
CA ASP A 3 -24.47 -20.55 -21.59
C ASP A 3 -24.38 -19.09 -21.16
N TRP A 4 -24.21 -18.80 -19.88
CA TRP A 4 -24.02 -17.45 -19.36
C TRP A 4 -22.61 -16.92 -19.66
N LEU A 5 -21.59 -17.77 -19.52
CA LEU A 5 -20.20 -17.47 -19.91
C LEU A 5 -20.06 -17.24 -21.42
N LYS A 6 -20.79 -17.98 -22.24
CA LYS A 6 -20.79 -17.80 -23.71
C LYS A 6 -21.39 -16.46 -24.14
N ARG A 7 -22.46 -16.01 -23.48
CA ARG A 7 -23.09 -14.71 -23.77
C ARG A 7 -22.23 -13.52 -23.35
N LEU A 8 -21.44 -13.64 -22.26
CA LEU A 8 -20.48 -12.61 -21.83
C LEU A 8 -19.35 -12.43 -22.86
N ILE A 9 -18.80 -13.54 -23.34
CA ILE A 9 -17.72 -13.54 -24.34
C ILE A 9 -18.20 -13.00 -25.69
N GLU A 10 -19.40 -13.35 -26.12
CA GLU A 10 -19.97 -12.89 -27.39
C GLU A 10 -20.39 -11.42 -27.39
N CYS A 11 -20.78 -10.85 -26.23
CA CYS A 11 -21.19 -9.46 -26.12
C CYS A 11 -20.00 -8.48 -26.11
N GLU A 12 -18.86 -8.87 -25.50
CA GLU A 12 -17.67 -8.01 -25.49
C GLU A 12 -16.86 -8.07 -26.77
N VAL A 13 -16.79 -9.21 -27.44
CA VAL A 13 -16.04 -9.37 -28.69
C VAL A 13 -16.69 -8.61 -29.86
N SER A 14 -18.03 -8.47 -29.87
CA SER A 14 -18.72 -7.74 -30.94
C SER A 14 -18.55 -6.21 -30.87
N SER A 15 -18.32 -5.64 -29.70
CA SER A 15 -18.07 -4.18 -29.55
C SER A 15 -16.59 -3.79 -29.78
N PHE A 16 -15.65 -4.70 -29.55
CA PHE A 16 -14.22 -4.46 -29.77
C PHE A 16 -13.76 -4.63 -31.21
N GLY A 17 -14.41 -5.52 -31.98
CA GLY A 17 -14.04 -5.80 -33.36
C GLY A 17 -14.26 -4.65 -34.35
N ALA A 18 -15.17 -3.74 -34.06
CA ALA A 18 -15.55 -2.64 -34.98
C ALA A 18 -14.59 -1.43 -34.91
N THR A 19 -13.83 -1.28 -33.82
CA THR A 19 -12.92 -0.13 -33.62
C THR A 19 -11.50 -0.41 -34.07
N LEU A 20 -11.07 -1.67 -34.16
CA LEU A 20 -9.72 -2.06 -34.55
C LEU A 20 -9.47 -2.11 -36.07
N LEU A 21 -10.53 -2.10 -36.90
CA LEU A 21 -10.41 -2.23 -38.37
C LEU A 21 -10.30 -0.90 -39.16
N LYS A 22 -10.19 0.26 -38.49
CA LYS A 22 -10.04 1.58 -39.12
C LYS A 22 -8.69 2.24 -39.02
N LEU A 23 -7.66 1.52 -38.55
CA LEU A 23 -6.29 2.00 -38.56
C LEU A 23 -5.46 1.21 -39.57
N SER A 24 -5.47 1.62 -40.82
CA SER A 24 -4.55 1.11 -41.83
C SER A 24 -3.38 2.07 -42.05
N PRO A 25 -2.25 1.59 -42.55
CA PRO A 25 -0.92 2.00 -42.13
C PRO A 25 -0.19 2.83 -43.18
N SER A 26 0.59 3.75 -42.73
CA SER A 26 1.84 4.08 -43.42
C SER A 26 2.94 4.10 -42.38
N CYS A 27 3.61 2.98 -42.25
CA CYS A 27 4.74 2.86 -41.33
C CYS A 27 6.03 2.79 -42.11
N ASN A 28 6.78 3.86 -42.09
CA ASN A 28 8.18 3.84 -42.47
C ASN A 28 9.00 3.49 -41.22
N SER A 29 9.73 2.38 -41.34
CA SER A 29 10.55 1.73 -40.33
C SER A 29 11.63 2.65 -39.74
N ARG A 30 11.51 2.97 -38.47
CA ARG A 30 12.63 3.16 -37.56
C ARG A 30 12.26 2.45 -36.26
N THR A 31 12.98 1.40 -35.94
CA THR A 31 12.94 0.70 -34.66
C THR A 31 13.15 1.67 -33.49
N LYS A 32 12.09 2.30 -33.02
CA LYS A 32 12.10 2.94 -31.72
C LYS A 32 11.99 1.80 -30.71
N THR A 33 13.10 1.52 -30.05
CA THR A 33 13.13 0.70 -28.85
C THR A 33 11.99 1.19 -27.95
N GLN A 34 10.94 0.38 -27.85
CA GLN A 34 9.82 0.67 -26.95
C GLN A 34 10.38 0.65 -25.53
N ARG A 35 10.66 1.83 -24.97
CA ARG A 35 10.95 1.94 -23.54
C ARG A 35 9.68 1.48 -22.84
N ARG A 36 9.69 0.26 -22.31
CA ARG A 36 8.66 -0.19 -21.38
C ARG A 36 8.82 0.65 -20.13
N HIS A 37 7.95 1.64 -19.95
CA HIS A 37 7.82 2.32 -18.68
C HIS A 37 7.23 1.28 -17.70
N ALA A 38 8.05 0.74 -16.83
CA ALA A 38 7.64 -0.21 -15.80
C ALA A 38 6.79 0.44 -14.69
N ALA A 39 6.69 1.77 -14.70
CA ALA A 39 5.91 2.54 -13.74
C ALA A 39 4.93 3.45 -14.48
N HIS A 40 3.69 3.50 -14.00
CA HIS A 40 2.60 4.33 -14.52
C HIS A 40 2.57 5.74 -13.89
N PHE A 41 3.59 6.10 -13.10
CA PHE A 41 3.78 7.39 -12.44
C PHE A 41 5.24 7.81 -12.47
N THR A 42 5.51 9.08 -12.18
CA THR A 42 6.85 9.61 -11.92
C THR A 42 7.05 9.74 -10.41
N TYR A 43 8.07 9.05 -9.87
CA TYR A 43 8.41 9.19 -8.46
C TYR A 43 9.00 10.59 -8.19
N GLN A 44 8.40 11.28 -7.23
CA GLN A 44 8.89 12.56 -6.73
C GLN A 44 9.27 12.39 -5.24
N PRO A 45 10.54 12.60 -4.87
CA PRO A 45 10.97 12.48 -3.49
C PRO A 45 10.34 13.57 -2.61
N ASP A 46 10.07 13.23 -1.36
CA ASP A 46 9.62 14.18 -0.37
C ASP A 46 10.75 15.15 0.05
N PRO A 47 10.42 16.31 0.66
CA PRO A 47 11.40 17.19 1.27
C PRO A 47 12.26 16.44 2.30
N ILE A 48 13.54 16.85 2.42
CA ILE A 48 14.47 16.21 3.35
C ILE A 48 13.97 16.40 4.81
N PRO A 49 13.76 15.33 5.57
CA PRO A 49 13.23 15.40 6.94
C PRO A 49 14.34 15.77 7.94
N THR A 50 14.66 17.06 8.02
CA THR A 50 15.76 17.60 8.86
C THR A 50 15.54 17.41 10.36
N GLN A 51 14.30 17.20 10.80
CA GLN A 51 13.93 17.03 12.21
C GLN A 51 14.43 15.71 12.82
N TYR A 52 14.83 14.72 12.01
CA TYR A 52 15.29 13.40 12.47
C TYR A 52 16.81 13.21 12.38
N GLY A 53 17.58 14.31 12.24
CA GLY A 53 19.05 14.28 12.24
C GLY A 53 19.67 13.96 10.86
N PRO A 54 20.91 13.40 10.85
CA PRO A 54 21.67 13.15 9.64
C PRO A 54 20.95 12.17 8.70
N THR A 55 20.98 12.46 7.39
CA THR A 55 20.35 11.63 6.37
C THR A 55 21.37 10.97 5.45
N GLN A 56 20.97 9.86 4.85
CA GLN A 56 21.69 9.15 3.81
C GLN A 56 20.76 8.85 2.65
N LYS A 57 21.28 8.88 1.43
CA LYS A 57 20.52 8.50 0.24
C LYS A 57 20.24 7.00 0.26
N MET A 58 18.96 6.63 0.35
CA MET A 58 18.48 5.25 0.39
C MET A 58 17.30 5.07 -0.56
N ASN A 59 17.17 3.88 -1.13
CA ASN A 59 15.92 3.46 -1.75
C ASN A 59 15.00 2.79 -0.69
N LEU A 60 13.78 2.41 -1.09
CA LEU A 60 12.79 1.89 -0.14
C LEU A 60 13.26 0.58 0.52
N PHE A 61 13.85 -0.39 -0.21
CA PHE A 61 14.33 -1.61 0.43
C PHE A 61 15.48 -1.35 1.42
N GLN A 62 16.39 -0.41 1.11
CA GLN A 62 17.47 -0.02 2.01
C GLN A 62 16.92 0.66 3.28
N SER A 63 15.85 1.43 3.14
CA SER A 63 15.16 2.07 4.28
C SER A 63 14.52 1.03 5.20
N VAL A 64 13.89 0.00 4.62
CA VAL A 64 13.39 -1.15 5.38
C VAL A 64 14.55 -1.89 6.07
N THR A 65 15.65 -2.17 5.36
CA THR A 65 16.85 -2.78 5.96
C THR A 65 17.36 -1.94 7.14
N SER A 66 17.39 -0.61 6.98
CA SER A 66 17.83 0.31 8.03
C SER A 66 16.91 0.28 9.26
N ALA A 67 15.60 0.19 9.09
CA ALA A 67 14.64 0.02 10.18
C ALA A 67 14.88 -1.30 10.94
N LEU A 68 15.05 -2.38 10.21
CA LEU A 68 15.33 -3.70 10.78
C LEU A 68 16.67 -3.75 11.50
N ASP A 69 17.70 -3.11 10.96
CA ASP A 69 19.02 -2.96 11.58
C ASP A 69 18.95 -2.17 12.89
N ASN A 70 18.25 -1.03 12.90
CA ASN A 70 18.00 -0.25 14.11
C ASN A 70 17.27 -1.07 15.18
N THR A 71 16.28 -1.85 14.79
CA THR A 71 15.52 -2.72 15.72
C THR A 71 16.42 -3.81 16.33
N LEU A 72 17.16 -4.56 15.49
CA LEU A 72 18.05 -5.61 15.96
C LEU A 72 19.17 -5.07 16.85
N ALA A 73 19.63 -3.84 16.61
CA ALA A 73 20.66 -3.21 17.42
C ALA A 73 20.16 -2.78 18.80
N SER A 74 18.92 -2.30 18.89
CA SER A 74 18.35 -1.75 20.13
C SER A 74 17.61 -2.79 20.98
N ASP A 75 17.03 -3.83 20.37
CA ASP A 75 16.25 -4.85 21.06
C ASP A 75 16.91 -6.23 20.92
N PRO A 76 17.52 -6.77 22.01
CA PRO A 76 18.15 -8.08 21.97
C PRO A 76 17.17 -9.25 21.79
N THR A 77 15.88 -9.03 22.01
CA THR A 77 14.82 -10.06 21.86
C THR A 77 14.28 -10.13 20.45
N ALA A 78 14.53 -9.11 19.61
CA ALA A 78 14.00 -9.03 18.27
C ALA A 78 14.55 -10.14 17.36
N VAL A 79 13.63 -10.83 16.67
CA VAL A 79 13.95 -11.85 15.67
C VAL A 79 13.24 -11.55 14.36
N ILE A 80 13.94 -11.81 13.25
CA ILE A 80 13.42 -11.67 11.88
C ILE A 80 13.43 -13.06 11.24
N PHE A 81 12.28 -13.49 10.74
CA PHE A 81 12.13 -14.83 10.18
C PHE A 81 11.10 -14.83 9.03
N GLY A 82 11.21 -15.82 8.19
CA GLY A 82 10.39 -16.01 7.00
C GLY A 82 11.14 -16.82 5.95
N GLU A 83 10.60 -16.90 4.75
CA GLU A 83 11.25 -17.60 3.65
C GLU A 83 12.39 -16.74 3.08
N ASP A 84 13.56 -17.37 2.87
CA ASP A 84 14.77 -16.75 2.29
C ASP A 84 15.36 -15.55 3.06
N VAL A 85 14.81 -15.20 4.20
CA VAL A 85 15.20 -14.06 5.03
C VAL A 85 16.68 -14.13 5.45
N ALA A 86 17.18 -15.33 5.72
CA ALA A 86 18.55 -15.52 6.20
C ALA A 86 19.66 -15.11 5.23
N PHE A 87 19.36 -15.07 3.92
CA PHE A 87 20.31 -14.58 2.91
C PHE A 87 19.85 -13.32 2.17
N GLY A 88 18.90 -12.61 2.76
CA GLY A 88 18.53 -11.27 2.33
C GLY A 88 17.10 -11.10 1.87
N GLY A 89 16.32 -12.17 1.74
CA GLY A 89 14.98 -12.14 1.18
C GLY A 89 14.96 -11.89 -0.32
N VAL A 90 13.82 -12.17 -0.96
CA VAL A 90 13.62 -12.01 -2.41
C VAL A 90 13.86 -10.57 -2.87
N PHE A 91 13.44 -9.59 -2.09
CA PHE A 91 13.59 -8.17 -2.39
C PHE A 91 14.77 -7.49 -1.70
N ARG A 92 15.63 -8.28 -1.03
CA ARG A 92 16.90 -7.83 -0.43
C ARG A 92 16.75 -6.94 0.81
N CYS A 93 15.60 -6.96 1.46
CA CYS A 93 15.33 -6.14 2.65
C CYS A 93 16.09 -6.60 3.92
N THR A 94 16.62 -7.83 3.95
CA THR A 94 17.33 -8.40 5.11
C THR A 94 18.79 -8.73 4.82
N VAL A 95 19.36 -8.23 3.72
CA VAL A 95 20.76 -8.48 3.31
C VAL A 95 21.73 -8.05 4.40
N GLY A 96 22.65 -8.96 4.76
CA GLY A 96 23.73 -8.73 5.74
C GLY A 96 23.28 -8.78 7.21
N LEU A 97 21.97 -8.78 7.51
CA LEU A 97 21.50 -8.77 8.90
C LEU A 97 21.85 -10.07 9.64
N ARG A 98 21.77 -11.22 8.97
CA ARG A 98 22.18 -12.50 9.56
C ARG A 98 23.66 -12.53 9.92
N ASP A 99 24.52 -12.01 9.04
CA ASP A 99 25.97 -11.98 9.27
C ASP A 99 26.32 -11.05 10.46
N LYS A 100 25.56 -9.96 10.62
CA LYS A 100 25.75 -8.98 11.67
C LYS A 100 25.19 -9.43 13.03
N TYR A 101 24.02 -10.06 13.06
CA TYR A 101 23.28 -10.35 14.31
C TYR A 101 23.18 -11.84 14.66
N GLY A 102 23.63 -12.70 13.76
CA GLY A 102 23.64 -14.15 14.00
C GLY A 102 22.39 -14.89 13.51
N LYS A 103 22.57 -16.21 13.35
CA LYS A 103 21.54 -17.12 12.83
C LYS A 103 20.34 -17.32 13.76
N ASP A 104 20.50 -17.04 15.03
CA ASP A 104 19.43 -17.21 16.02
C ASP A 104 18.49 -16.01 16.06
N ARG A 105 18.87 -14.91 15.41
CA ARG A 105 18.08 -13.69 15.31
C ARG A 105 17.55 -13.40 13.89
N VAL A 106 18.20 -13.91 12.86
CA VAL A 106 17.78 -13.76 11.47
C VAL A 106 17.86 -15.13 10.79
N PHE A 107 16.73 -15.77 10.54
CA PHE A 107 16.70 -17.16 10.09
C PHE A 107 15.54 -17.46 9.12
N ASN A 108 15.75 -18.50 8.31
CA ASN A 108 14.73 -19.02 7.41
C ASN A 108 13.75 -19.93 8.16
N THR A 109 12.51 -19.90 7.71
CA THR A 109 11.47 -20.88 8.05
C THR A 109 11.25 -21.82 6.87
N PRO A 110 10.57 -22.98 7.09
CA PRO A 110 9.93 -23.70 6.00
C PRO A 110 8.92 -22.82 5.25
N LEU A 111 8.64 -23.17 3.99
CA LEU A 111 7.60 -22.53 3.17
C LEU A 111 6.23 -22.92 3.70
N CYS A 112 5.70 -22.11 4.61
CA CYS A 112 4.39 -22.30 5.23
C CYS A 112 3.98 -21.02 5.95
N GLU A 113 3.24 -20.13 5.28
CA GLU A 113 2.90 -18.82 5.84
C GLU A 113 2.00 -18.94 7.08
N GLN A 114 1.14 -19.95 7.13
CA GLN A 114 0.38 -20.31 8.34
C GLN A 114 1.32 -20.57 9.53
N GLY A 115 2.35 -21.38 9.32
CA GLY A 115 3.37 -21.68 10.34
C GLY A 115 4.21 -20.48 10.70
N ILE A 116 4.58 -19.63 9.74
CA ILE A 116 5.34 -18.39 9.96
C ILE A 116 4.59 -17.47 10.91
N VAL A 117 3.33 -17.17 10.63
CA VAL A 117 2.52 -16.28 11.48
C VAL A 117 2.21 -16.94 12.83
N GLY A 118 1.87 -18.23 12.85
CA GLY A 118 1.65 -18.97 14.10
C GLY A 118 2.87 -18.97 15.03
N PHE A 119 4.06 -19.16 14.47
CA PHE A 119 5.32 -19.04 15.21
C PHE A 119 5.52 -17.60 15.71
N GLY A 120 5.26 -16.59 14.87
CA GLY A 120 5.35 -15.17 15.24
C GLY A 120 4.46 -14.81 16.43
N ILE A 121 3.22 -15.30 16.45
CA ILE A 121 2.30 -15.12 17.58
C ILE A 121 2.93 -15.71 18.86
N GLY A 122 3.44 -16.94 18.79
CA GLY A 122 4.07 -17.58 19.93
C GLY A 122 5.29 -16.82 20.47
N VAL A 123 6.14 -16.33 19.58
CA VAL A 123 7.33 -15.50 19.93
C VAL A 123 6.90 -14.20 20.60
N ALA A 124 5.92 -13.51 20.04
CA ALA A 124 5.41 -12.24 20.58
C ALA A 124 4.76 -12.44 21.96
N VAL A 125 3.94 -13.48 22.13
CA VAL A 125 3.31 -13.82 23.42
C VAL A 125 4.34 -14.20 24.49
N ALA A 126 5.46 -14.81 24.08
CA ALA A 126 6.59 -15.08 24.97
C ALA A 126 7.38 -13.82 25.36
N GLY A 127 7.03 -12.65 24.86
CA GLY A 127 7.60 -11.35 25.20
C GLY A 127 8.77 -10.89 24.33
N ALA A 128 9.06 -11.59 23.24
CA ALA A 128 10.08 -11.18 22.28
C ALA A 128 9.45 -10.39 21.10
N THR A 129 10.26 -9.58 20.41
CA THR A 129 9.83 -8.84 19.23
C THR A 129 9.93 -9.73 17.99
N ALA A 130 8.78 -10.06 17.42
CA ALA A 130 8.62 -10.93 16.25
C ALA A 130 8.40 -10.14 14.97
N ILE A 131 9.31 -10.25 14.01
CA ILE A 131 9.19 -9.63 12.69
C ILE A 131 9.12 -10.75 11.64
N ALA A 132 7.91 -11.05 11.20
CA ALA A 132 7.63 -12.09 10.23
C ALA A 132 7.61 -11.51 8.81
N GLU A 133 8.35 -12.10 7.88
CA GLU A 133 8.28 -11.73 6.45
C GLU A 133 7.47 -12.79 5.68
N ILE A 134 6.41 -12.35 5.03
CA ILE A 134 5.69 -13.09 4.00
C ILE A 134 6.24 -12.63 2.64
N GLN A 135 6.63 -13.56 1.78
CA GLN A 135 7.38 -13.24 0.55
C GLN A 135 6.65 -12.31 -0.42
N PHE A 136 5.31 -12.40 -0.46
CA PHE A 136 4.41 -11.52 -1.21
C PHE A 136 3.09 -11.38 -0.47
N ALA A 137 2.44 -10.23 -0.57
CA ALA A 137 1.10 -10.02 -0.03
C ALA A 137 0.07 -11.02 -0.61
N ASP A 138 0.32 -11.50 -1.83
CA ASP A 138 -0.46 -12.54 -2.50
C ASP A 138 -0.44 -13.88 -1.75
N TYR A 139 0.58 -14.12 -0.94
CA TYR A 139 0.78 -15.36 -0.17
C TYR A 139 0.42 -15.23 1.32
N ILE A 140 -0.17 -14.10 1.71
CA ILE A 140 -0.62 -13.92 3.10
C ILE A 140 -1.87 -14.74 3.44
N TYR A 141 -2.64 -15.15 2.43
CA TYR A 141 -3.92 -15.83 2.62
C TYR A 141 -3.82 -17.18 3.36
N PRO A 142 -2.81 -18.04 3.18
CA PRO A 142 -2.67 -19.24 4.02
C PRO A 142 -2.56 -18.96 5.51
N ALA A 143 -2.09 -17.77 5.91
CA ALA A 143 -2.00 -17.31 7.30
C ALA A 143 -3.20 -16.47 7.75
N PHE A 144 -4.25 -16.35 6.94
CA PHE A 144 -5.40 -15.50 7.23
C PHE A 144 -6.05 -15.83 8.58
N ASP A 145 -6.26 -17.11 8.85
CA ASP A 145 -6.83 -17.56 10.14
C ASP A 145 -5.96 -17.16 11.33
N GLN A 146 -4.64 -17.36 11.26
CA GLN A 146 -3.72 -16.97 12.33
C GLN A 146 -3.74 -15.46 12.57
N ILE A 147 -3.91 -14.65 11.54
CA ILE A 147 -3.97 -13.20 11.68
C ILE A 147 -5.31 -12.77 12.29
N VAL A 148 -6.44 -13.17 11.69
CA VAL A 148 -7.76 -12.64 12.07
C VAL A 148 -8.38 -13.35 13.28
N ASN A 149 -8.15 -14.64 13.46
CA ASN A 149 -8.73 -15.39 14.56
C ASN A 149 -7.80 -15.54 15.77
N GLU A 150 -6.50 -15.50 15.57
CA GLU A 150 -5.54 -15.64 16.67
C GLU A 150 -4.91 -14.28 17.04
N ALA A 151 -4.08 -13.68 16.18
CA ALA A 151 -3.35 -12.46 16.52
C ALA A 151 -4.30 -11.30 16.90
N ALA A 152 -5.30 -11.02 16.07
CA ALA A 152 -6.23 -9.92 16.28
C ALA A 152 -7.06 -10.04 17.56
N LYS A 153 -7.40 -11.26 17.95
CA LYS A 153 -8.29 -11.53 19.10
C LYS A 153 -7.52 -11.87 20.37
N TYR A 154 -6.21 -12.03 20.32
CA TYR A 154 -5.41 -12.59 21.42
C TYR A 154 -5.61 -11.81 22.73
N ARG A 155 -5.44 -10.50 22.68
CA ARG A 155 -5.64 -9.62 23.85
C ARG A 155 -7.06 -9.67 24.37
N TYR A 156 -8.06 -9.58 23.49
CA TYR A 156 -9.46 -9.58 23.87
C TYR A 156 -9.87 -10.90 24.56
N ARG A 157 -9.55 -12.05 23.95
CA ARG A 157 -9.91 -13.37 24.50
C ARG A 157 -9.24 -13.69 25.83
N SER A 158 -8.06 -13.13 26.06
CA SER A 158 -7.35 -13.32 27.33
C SER A 158 -7.77 -12.34 28.43
N GLY A 159 -8.75 -11.45 28.18
CA GLY A 159 -9.13 -10.40 29.12
C GLY A 159 -7.98 -9.42 29.39
N ASN A 160 -7.13 -9.16 28.39
CA ASN A 160 -5.93 -8.32 28.49
C ASN A 160 -4.83 -8.87 29.42
N MET A 161 -4.88 -10.17 29.75
CA MET A 161 -3.80 -10.82 30.51
C MET A 161 -2.58 -11.13 29.65
N PHE A 162 -2.77 -11.36 28.38
CA PHE A 162 -1.73 -11.64 27.39
C PHE A 162 -2.04 -10.87 26.10
N ASP A 163 -0.99 -10.55 25.36
CA ASP A 163 -1.10 -9.96 24.02
C ASP A 163 -0.02 -10.51 23.09
N CYS A 164 -0.14 -10.26 21.80
CA CYS A 164 0.88 -10.49 20.80
C CYS A 164 1.22 -9.18 20.07
N GLY A 165 1.22 -8.06 20.78
CA GLY A 165 1.48 -6.73 20.23
C GLY A 165 2.88 -6.56 19.66
N ASN A 166 3.84 -7.37 20.08
CA ASN A 166 5.20 -7.32 19.53
C ASN A 166 5.33 -8.08 18.18
N LEU A 167 4.24 -8.35 17.47
CA LEU A 167 4.23 -9.02 16.17
C LEU A 167 4.03 -7.99 15.04
N THR A 168 5.01 -7.91 14.14
CA THR A 168 4.90 -7.18 12.88
C THR A 168 5.03 -8.15 11.71
N ILE A 169 4.02 -8.20 10.85
CA ILE A 169 3.99 -9.01 9.63
C ILE A 169 4.29 -8.09 8.45
N ARG A 170 5.38 -8.33 7.73
CA ARG A 170 5.77 -7.58 6.54
C ARG A 170 5.47 -8.36 5.28
N ALA A 171 4.95 -7.72 4.26
CA ALA A 171 4.73 -8.34 2.96
C ALA A 171 4.88 -7.35 1.80
N PRO A 172 5.63 -7.69 0.73
CA PRO A 172 5.67 -6.92 -0.51
C PRO A 172 4.29 -6.88 -1.18
N TRP A 173 3.79 -5.68 -1.46
CA TRP A 173 2.41 -5.38 -1.81
C TRP A 173 2.28 -4.68 -3.16
N GLY A 174 1.14 -4.84 -3.83
CA GLY A 174 0.71 -4.02 -4.97
C GLY A 174 1.31 -4.44 -6.31
N CYS A 175 1.05 -3.65 -7.33
CA CYS A 175 1.52 -3.88 -8.70
C CYS A 175 3.04 -3.71 -8.83
N VAL A 176 3.61 -4.27 -9.90
CA VAL A 176 5.05 -4.18 -10.20
C VAL A 176 5.35 -4.11 -11.71
N GLY A 177 4.32 -4.01 -12.56
CA GLY A 177 4.45 -3.95 -14.02
C GLY A 177 4.52 -5.31 -14.74
N HIS A 178 4.70 -6.41 -14.01
CA HIS A 178 4.83 -7.76 -14.59
C HIS A 178 4.47 -8.89 -13.59
N GLY A 179 3.80 -8.54 -12.47
CA GLY A 179 3.51 -9.48 -11.39
C GLY A 179 2.34 -10.43 -11.69
N SER A 180 1.40 -10.06 -12.57
CA SER A 180 0.24 -10.87 -12.93
C SER A 180 -0.62 -11.26 -11.71
N LEU A 181 -1.28 -12.41 -11.78
CA LEU A 181 -2.30 -12.88 -10.84
C LEU A 181 -1.82 -13.04 -9.39
N TYR A 182 -0.58 -13.48 -9.20
CA TYR A 182 -0.07 -13.95 -7.91
C TYR A 182 1.08 -13.14 -7.33
N HIS A 183 1.39 -11.96 -7.95
CA HIS A 183 2.47 -11.08 -7.50
C HIS A 183 2.11 -9.60 -7.60
N SER A 184 0.80 -9.27 -7.62
CA SER A 184 0.33 -7.89 -7.83
C SER A 184 -0.84 -7.50 -6.93
N GLN A 185 -1.32 -8.38 -6.06
CA GLN A 185 -2.52 -8.14 -5.30
C GLN A 185 -2.32 -7.11 -4.18
N SER A 186 -3.43 -6.49 -3.80
CA SER A 186 -3.53 -5.46 -2.76
C SER A 186 -4.60 -5.90 -1.75
N PRO A 187 -4.23 -6.76 -0.76
CA PRO A 187 -5.20 -7.42 0.13
C PRO A 187 -5.59 -6.60 1.36
N GLU A 188 -5.26 -5.32 1.44
CA GLU A 188 -5.50 -4.50 2.64
C GLU A 188 -6.95 -4.51 3.12
N ALA A 189 -7.93 -4.54 2.21
CA ALA A 189 -9.34 -4.52 2.57
C ALA A 189 -9.80 -5.78 3.32
N PHE A 190 -9.20 -6.95 3.07
CA PHE A 190 -9.50 -8.17 3.82
C PHE A 190 -9.12 -8.05 5.29
N PHE A 191 -8.04 -7.32 5.59
CA PHE A 191 -7.54 -7.12 6.95
C PHE A 191 -8.12 -5.86 7.59
N ALA A 192 -8.53 -4.87 6.80
CA ALA A 192 -9.22 -3.68 7.30
C ALA A 192 -10.58 -4.00 7.96
N HIS A 193 -11.17 -5.15 7.62
CA HIS A 193 -12.38 -5.66 8.26
C HIS A 193 -12.10 -6.45 9.56
N CYS A 194 -10.88 -6.44 10.07
CA CYS A 194 -10.47 -7.25 11.22
C CYS A 194 -10.10 -6.36 12.42
N PRO A 195 -11.00 -6.19 13.42
CA PRO A 195 -10.66 -5.47 14.65
C PRO A 195 -9.53 -6.16 15.41
N GLY A 196 -8.59 -5.36 15.96
CA GLY A 196 -7.51 -5.85 16.81
C GLY A 196 -6.14 -5.94 16.15
N ILE A 197 -6.03 -5.58 14.87
CA ILE A 197 -4.75 -5.41 14.15
C ILE A 197 -4.64 -4.01 13.58
N LYS A 198 -3.42 -3.62 13.21
CA LYS A 198 -3.17 -2.41 12.41
C LYS A 198 -2.69 -2.78 11.01
N VAL A 199 -3.05 -1.97 10.02
CA VAL A 199 -2.65 -2.16 8.61
C VAL A 199 -2.02 -0.87 8.11
N VAL A 200 -0.76 -0.93 7.65
CA VAL A 200 0.05 0.24 7.32
C VAL A 200 0.70 0.07 5.95
N ILE A 201 0.69 1.13 5.14
CA ILE A 201 1.24 1.13 3.76
C ILE A 201 1.99 2.44 3.51
N PRO A 202 3.33 2.42 3.41
CA PRO A 202 4.13 3.63 3.17
C PRO A 202 4.10 4.06 1.70
N ARG A 203 4.29 5.37 1.43
CA ARG A 203 4.43 5.90 0.07
C ARG A 203 5.87 6.04 -0.42
N GLY A 204 6.85 6.00 0.47
CA GLY A 204 8.26 6.24 0.13
C GLY A 204 9.25 5.78 1.19
N PRO A 205 10.56 5.95 0.94
CA PRO A 205 11.63 5.46 1.82
C PRO A 205 11.60 6.03 3.24
N VAL A 206 11.33 7.32 3.41
CA VAL A 206 11.25 7.96 4.73
C VAL A 206 10.08 7.38 5.52
N GLN A 207 8.91 7.30 4.91
CA GLN A 207 7.72 6.71 5.56
C GLN A 207 7.92 5.22 5.84
N ALA A 208 8.55 4.47 4.93
CA ALA A 208 8.80 3.05 5.12
C ALA A 208 9.63 2.77 6.37
N LYS A 209 10.71 3.53 6.61
CA LYS A 209 11.51 3.37 7.84
C LYS A 209 10.75 3.79 9.08
N GLY A 210 10.18 4.99 9.09
CA GLY A 210 9.53 5.54 10.28
C GLY A 210 8.27 4.78 10.68
N LEU A 211 7.40 4.42 9.73
CA LEU A 211 6.18 3.65 9.99
C LEU A 211 6.49 2.19 10.37
N LEU A 212 7.52 1.56 9.78
CA LEU A 212 7.91 0.21 10.18
C LEU A 212 8.43 0.20 11.63
N LEU A 213 9.25 1.16 12.02
CA LEU A 213 9.69 1.31 13.41
C LEU A 213 8.50 1.56 14.36
N SER A 214 7.50 2.32 13.92
CA SER A 214 6.26 2.51 14.68
C SER A 214 5.45 1.23 14.83
N CYS A 215 5.32 0.42 13.77
CA CYS A 215 4.66 -0.89 13.83
C CYS A 215 5.36 -1.84 14.81
N ILE A 216 6.70 -1.88 14.78
CA ILE A 216 7.49 -2.74 15.66
C ILE A 216 7.37 -2.30 17.15
N ALA A 217 7.24 -1.00 17.40
CA ALA A 217 7.06 -0.44 18.75
C ALA A 217 5.61 -0.50 19.25
N ASP A 218 4.64 -0.73 18.38
CA ASP A 218 3.22 -0.77 18.74
C ASP A 218 2.89 -1.98 19.64
N LYS A 219 1.87 -1.81 20.47
CA LYS A 219 1.40 -2.86 21.40
C LYS A 219 0.23 -3.66 20.84
N ASN A 220 -0.04 -3.54 19.55
CA ASN A 220 -0.98 -4.35 18.80
C ASN A 220 -0.28 -4.96 17.58
N PRO A 221 -0.68 -6.16 17.15
CA PRO A 221 -0.10 -6.76 15.96
C PRO A 221 -0.33 -5.88 14.73
N CYS A 222 0.70 -5.71 13.93
CA CYS A 222 0.70 -4.87 12.74
C CYS A 222 0.94 -5.67 11.46
N ILE A 223 0.24 -5.34 10.39
CA ILE A 223 0.59 -5.74 9.03
C ILE A 223 1.18 -4.53 8.33
N PHE A 224 2.39 -4.67 7.82
CA PHE A 224 3.13 -3.64 7.09
C PHE A 224 3.28 -4.07 5.64
N PHE A 225 2.48 -3.48 4.75
CA PHE A 225 2.52 -3.76 3.32
C PHE A 225 3.49 -2.82 2.61
N GLU A 226 4.44 -3.39 1.88
CA GLU A 226 5.54 -2.68 1.22
C GLU A 226 5.30 -2.57 -0.29
N PRO A 227 5.08 -1.37 -0.86
CA PRO A 227 4.87 -1.22 -2.30
C PRO A 227 6.09 -1.71 -3.10
N LYS A 228 5.98 -2.89 -3.74
CA LYS A 228 7.08 -3.56 -4.45
C LYS A 228 7.73 -2.71 -5.54
N ILE A 229 6.90 -2.00 -6.29
CA ILE A 229 7.36 -1.16 -7.41
C ILE A 229 8.29 -0.04 -6.92
N LEU A 230 8.15 0.39 -5.66
CA LEU A 230 8.96 1.45 -5.06
C LEU A 230 10.31 0.97 -4.52
N TYR A 231 10.52 -0.32 -4.32
CA TYR A 231 11.75 -0.82 -3.67
C TYR A 231 13.04 -0.24 -4.24
N ARG A 232 13.14 -0.13 -5.58
CA ARG A 232 14.31 0.42 -6.26
C ARG A 232 14.05 1.76 -6.94
N ALA A 233 12.80 2.06 -7.26
CA ALA A 233 12.42 3.29 -7.96
C ALA A 233 12.39 4.50 -7.03
N ALA A 234 11.94 4.32 -5.79
CA ALA A 234 11.86 5.39 -4.80
C ALA A 234 13.20 5.59 -4.10
N VAL A 235 13.78 6.77 -4.23
CA VAL A 235 15.07 7.12 -3.62
C VAL A 235 14.97 8.47 -2.94
N GLU A 236 15.29 8.54 -1.64
CA GLU A 236 15.22 9.74 -0.81
C GLU A 236 16.43 9.90 0.11
N GLN A 237 16.51 11.06 0.76
CA GLN A 237 17.39 11.30 1.90
C GLN A 237 16.67 10.80 3.15
N VAL A 238 17.10 9.66 3.68
CA VAL A 238 16.46 8.97 4.81
C VAL A 238 17.31 9.17 6.06
N PRO A 239 16.72 9.54 7.22
CA PRO A 239 17.47 9.63 8.47
C PRO A 239 18.15 8.32 8.85
N VAL A 240 19.41 8.40 9.26
CA VAL A 240 20.23 7.22 9.63
C VAL A 240 19.79 6.65 10.97
N GLU A 241 19.54 7.53 11.94
CA GLU A 241 19.07 7.16 13.27
C GLU A 241 17.64 6.63 13.25
N ALA A 242 17.23 5.97 14.32
CA ALA A 242 15.86 5.51 14.49
C ALA A 242 14.91 6.70 14.74
N TYR A 243 13.77 6.68 14.08
CA TYR A 243 12.67 7.62 14.29
C TYR A 243 11.34 6.93 14.03
N THR A 244 10.27 7.49 14.57
CA THR A 244 8.91 6.97 14.39
C THR A 244 8.03 8.00 13.71
N ILE A 245 7.08 7.51 12.92
CA ILE A 245 5.97 8.30 12.36
C ILE A 245 4.69 7.80 13.03
N PRO A 246 3.85 8.66 13.58
CA PRO A 246 2.63 8.23 14.26
C PRO A 246 1.73 7.37 13.38
N LEU A 247 1.26 6.25 13.92
CA LEU A 247 0.23 5.44 13.27
C LEU A 247 -1.14 6.09 13.46
N SER A 248 -2.07 5.77 12.57
CA SER A 248 -3.46 6.28 12.60
C SER A 248 -3.58 7.80 12.45
N GLN A 249 -2.57 8.40 11.84
CA GLN A 249 -2.55 9.81 11.43
C GLN A 249 -2.28 9.90 9.94
N ALA A 250 -3.16 10.58 9.22
CA ALA A 250 -2.96 10.88 7.81
C ALA A 250 -2.08 12.14 7.64
N GLU A 251 -1.39 12.23 6.53
CA GLU A 251 -0.53 13.36 6.22
C GLU A 251 -1.11 14.17 5.04
N ILE A 252 -1.31 15.45 5.25
CA ILE A 252 -1.69 16.39 4.17
C ILE A 252 -0.40 16.75 3.43
N LEU A 253 -0.27 16.25 2.21
CA LEU A 253 0.90 16.47 1.36
C LEU A 253 0.83 17.77 0.57
N GLN A 254 -0.37 18.21 0.29
CA GLN A 254 -0.67 19.43 -0.45
C GLN A 254 -1.98 19.99 0.06
N GLU A 255 -1.98 21.25 0.42
CA GLU A 255 -3.19 21.99 0.78
C GLU A 255 -4.00 22.33 -0.48
N GLY A 256 -5.32 22.33 -0.35
CA GLY A 256 -6.24 22.68 -1.42
C GLY A 256 -7.63 23.07 -0.90
N SER A 257 -8.48 23.63 -1.79
CA SER A 257 -9.78 24.17 -1.43
C SER A 257 -10.96 23.59 -2.20
N ASP A 258 -10.74 22.88 -3.31
CA ASP A 258 -11.82 22.54 -4.23
C ASP A 258 -12.16 21.06 -4.27
N VAL A 259 -11.15 20.17 -4.08
CA VAL A 259 -11.31 18.71 -4.10
C VAL A 259 -10.34 18.07 -3.11
N THR A 260 -10.83 17.16 -2.26
CA THR A 260 -10.03 16.29 -1.42
C THR A 260 -9.66 15.03 -2.21
N LEU A 261 -8.37 14.71 -2.25
CA LEU A 261 -7.81 13.50 -2.85
C LEU A 261 -7.26 12.61 -1.74
N VAL A 262 -7.75 11.37 -1.62
CA VAL A 262 -7.27 10.40 -0.63
C VAL A 262 -6.68 9.18 -1.34
N ALA A 263 -5.46 8.82 -0.96
CA ALA A 263 -4.78 7.64 -1.48
C ALA A 263 -3.78 7.09 -0.46
N TRP A 264 -3.06 6.02 -0.80
CA TRP A 264 -1.98 5.42 -0.04
C TRP A 264 -0.97 4.67 -0.92
N GLY A 265 0.20 4.43 -0.39
CA GLY A 265 1.25 3.68 -1.08
C GLY A 265 1.63 4.29 -2.42
N THR A 266 1.69 3.45 -3.44
CA THR A 266 2.06 3.84 -4.82
C THR A 266 1.11 4.89 -5.41
N GLN A 267 -0.17 4.82 -5.07
CA GLN A 267 -1.20 5.68 -5.66
C GLN A 267 -1.04 7.16 -5.28
N ILE A 268 -0.32 7.47 -4.20
CA ILE A 268 0.04 8.86 -3.84
C ILE A 268 0.81 9.55 -4.96
N HIS A 269 1.74 8.84 -5.63
CA HIS A 269 2.54 9.44 -6.70
C HIS A 269 1.71 9.74 -7.95
N VAL A 270 0.71 8.88 -8.24
CA VAL A 270 -0.27 9.15 -9.30
C VAL A 270 -1.11 10.39 -8.95
N MET A 271 -1.58 10.49 -7.69
CA MET A 271 -2.44 11.59 -7.27
C MET A 271 -1.71 12.94 -7.19
N ARG A 272 -0.39 12.97 -6.96
CA ARG A 272 0.42 14.19 -7.11
C ARG A 272 0.36 14.72 -8.54
N GLU A 273 0.60 13.85 -9.54
CA GLU A 273 0.47 14.24 -10.95
C GLU A 273 -0.95 14.70 -11.30
N VAL A 274 -1.97 14.08 -10.70
CA VAL A 274 -3.38 14.46 -10.90
C VAL A 274 -3.68 15.84 -10.32
N ALA A 275 -3.19 16.14 -9.13
CA ALA A 275 -3.36 17.45 -8.49
C ALA A 275 -2.72 18.56 -9.34
N ASP A 276 -1.48 18.33 -9.82
CA ASP A 276 -0.79 19.26 -10.73
C ASP A 276 -1.61 19.47 -12.02
N MET A 277 -2.10 18.39 -12.63
CA MET A 277 -2.93 18.46 -13.85
C MET A 277 -4.26 19.18 -13.62
N ALA A 278 -4.90 18.98 -12.46
CA ALA A 278 -6.15 19.66 -12.10
C ALA A 278 -5.94 21.15 -11.98
N GLN A 279 -4.86 21.56 -11.31
CA GLN A 279 -4.50 22.98 -11.19
C GLN A 279 -4.17 23.60 -12.55
N GLU A 280 -3.35 22.92 -13.37
CA GLU A 280 -2.90 23.45 -14.67
C GLU A 280 -4.03 23.58 -15.70
N LYS A 281 -4.89 22.53 -15.79
CA LYS A 281 -5.86 22.40 -16.88
C LYS A 281 -7.26 22.85 -16.53
N LEU A 282 -7.64 22.84 -15.25
CA LEU A 282 -8.97 23.13 -14.77
C LEU A 282 -9.01 24.34 -13.80
N GLY A 283 -7.84 24.77 -13.28
CA GLY A 283 -7.76 25.78 -12.22
C GLY A 283 -8.28 25.28 -10.87
N VAL A 284 -8.30 23.96 -10.65
CA VAL A 284 -8.85 23.28 -9.48
C VAL A 284 -7.74 23.01 -8.45
N SER A 285 -7.92 23.53 -7.24
CA SER A 285 -7.00 23.34 -6.11
C SER A 285 -7.34 22.08 -5.34
N CYS A 286 -6.46 21.08 -5.42
CA CYS A 286 -6.65 19.78 -4.77
C CYS A 286 -5.89 19.70 -3.44
N GLU A 287 -6.56 19.23 -2.38
CA GLU A 287 -5.93 18.80 -1.13
C GLU A 287 -5.59 17.32 -1.21
N LEU A 288 -4.31 16.98 -1.13
CA LEU A 288 -3.84 15.60 -1.22
C LEU A 288 -3.50 15.04 0.15
N ILE A 289 -4.15 13.95 0.52
CA ILE A 289 -3.98 13.25 1.80
C ILE A 289 -3.42 11.86 1.56
N ASP A 290 -2.28 11.55 2.21
CA ASP A 290 -1.75 10.20 2.35
C ASP A 290 -2.28 9.56 3.64
N LEU A 291 -3.03 8.49 3.49
CA LEU A 291 -3.67 7.82 4.62
C LEU A 291 -2.66 7.07 5.51
N GLN A 292 -1.60 6.52 4.96
CA GLN A 292 -0.50 5.78 5.61
C GLN A 292 -0.98 4.56 6.43
N THR A 293 -1.92 4.77 7.33
CA THR A 293 -2.56 3.71 8.13
C THR A 293 -3.97 3.45 7.61
N ILE A 294 -4.21 2.23 7.14
CA ILE A 294 -5.50 1.80 6.64
C ILE A 294 -6.42 1.40 7.79
N LEU A 295 -5.88 0.78 8.84
CA LEU A 295 -6.62 0.38 10.03
C LEU A 295 -5.78 0.62 11.30
N PRO A 296 -6.29 1.40 12.25
CA PRO A 296 -7.41 2.35 12.12
C PRO A 296 -6.99 3.59 11.31
N TRP A 297 -7.86 4.08 10.44
CA TRP A 297 -7.56 5.26 9.61
C TRP A 297 -7.98 6.57 10.27
N ASP A 298 -7.43 7.67 9.79
CA ASP A 298 -7.66 9.02 10.31
C ASP A 298 -8.93 9.64 9.70
N VAL A 299 -10.08 9.31 10.30
CA VAL A 299 -11.39 9.83 9.91
C VAL A 299 -11.44 11.36 10.03
N GLU A 300 -10.86 11.90 11.12
CA GLU A 300 -10.94 13.33 11.45
C GLU A 300 -10.25 14.19 10.38
N THR A 301 -9.03 13.83 9.97
CA THR A 301 -8.29 14.58 8.95
C THR A 301 -9.01 14.55 7.61
N VAL A 302 -9.52 13.40 7.18
CA VAL A 302 -10.26 13.28 5.91
C VAL A 302 -11.57 14.07 5.96
N CYS A 303 -12.36 13.93 7.02
CA CYS A 303 -13.63 14.67 7.15
C CYS A 303 -13.41 16.19 7.21
N LYS A 304 -12.41 16.68 7.93
CA LYS A 304 -12.06 18.12 7.94
C LYS A 304 -11.75 18.66 6.55
N SER A 305 -11.00 17.88 5.76
CA SER A 305 -10.69 18.23 4.38
C SER A 305 -11.96 18.26 3.52
N VAL A 306 -12.82 17.25 3.63
CA VAL A 306 -14.07 17.18 2.84
C VAL A 306 -15.03 18.30 3.20
N VAL A 307 -15.15 18.67 4.48
CA VAL A 307 -15.95 19.83 4.92
C VAL A 307 -15.45 21.12 4.27
N LYS A 308 -14.13 21.28 4.09
CA LYS A 308 -13.50 22.42 3.45
C LYS A 308 -13.73 22.44 1.93
N THR A 309 -13.59 21.29 1.27
CA THR A 309 -13.53 21.20 -0.20
C THR A 309 -14.86 20.85 -0.87
N GLY A 310 -15.79 20.24 -0.15
CA GLY A 310 -17.08 19.77 -0.66
C GLY A 310 -17.03 18.55 -1.59
N ARG A 311 -15.84 18.08 -1.97
CA ARG A 311 -15.66 17.00 -2.97
C ARG A 311 -14.60 16.02 -2.56
N LEU A 312 -14.85 14.72 -2.79
CA LEU A 312 -13.93 13.65 -2.42
C LEU A 312 -13.68 12.67 -3.57
N LEU A 313 -12.41 12.48 -3.91
CA LEU A 313 -11.91 11.41 -4.77
C LEU A 313 -10.99 10.49 -3.96
N ILE A 314 -11.28 9.19 -3.98
CA ILE A 314 -10.45 8.16 -3.34
C ILE A 314 -9.88 7.25 -4.42
N SER A 315 -8.57 6.94 -4.35
CA SER A 315 -7.94 6.06 -5.33
C SER A 315 -7.02 5.02 -4.67
N HIS A 316 -7.17 3.75 -5.12
CA HIS A 316 -6.32 2.64 -4.71
C HIS A 316 -6.23 1.55 -5.79
N GLU A 317 -5.21 0.69 -5.72
CA GLU A 317 -4.95 -0.35 -6.73
C GLU A 317 -5.89 -1.56 -6.63
N ALA A 318 -6.39 -1.89 -5.45
CA ALA A 318 -7.30 -3.01 -5.22
C ALA A 318 -8.61 -2.86 -6.02
N PRO A 319 -9.36 -3.95 -6.29
CA PRO A 319 -10.67 -3.89 -6.93
C PRO A 319 -11.63 -2.93 -6.22
N VAL A 320 -12.53 -2.31 -6.98
CA VAL A 320 -13.46 -1.31 -6.44
C VAL A 320 -14.50 -1.91 -5.50
N THR A 321 -14.99 -3.11 -5.81
CA THR A 321 -16.00 -3.78 -4.97
C THR A 321 -15.36 -4.31 -3.69
N GLY A 322 -15.88 -3.86 -2.53
CA GLY A 322 -15.35 -4.24 -1.22
C GLY A 322 -13.96 -3.68 -0.92
N GLY A 323 -13.40 -2.82 -1.77
CA GLY A 323 -12.14 -2.11 -1.52
C GLY A 323 -12.31 -1.06 -0.41
N PHE A 324 -11.20 -0.66 0.23
CA PHE A 324 -11.24 0.22 1.40
C PHE A 324 -11.81 1.61 1.12
N ALA A 325 -11.77 2.07 -0.15
CA ALA A 325 -12.46 3.30 -0.56
C ALA A 325 -13.98 3.27 -0.29
N ALA A 326 -14.60 2.10 -0.22
CA ALA A 326 -16.02 1.97 0.12
C ALA A 326 -16.28 2.33 1.59
N GLU A 327 -15.40 1.91 2.51
CA GLU A 327 -15.46 2.26 3.92
C GLU A 327 -15.28 3.77 4.13
N ILE A 328 -14.24 4.35 3.53
CA ILE A 328 -14.01 5.80 3.58
C ILE A 328 -15.23 6.57 3.05
N SER A 329 -15.81 6.11 1.92
CA SER A 329 -17.00 6.73 1.33
C SER A 329 -18.21 6.67 2.25
N SER A 330 -18.41 5.54 2.96
CA SER A 330 -19.52 5.37 3.91
C SER A 330 -19.36 6.30 5.10
N ALA A 331 -18.18 6.33 5.73
CA ALA A 331 -17.91 7.20 6.86
C ALA A 331 -18.04 8.68 6.52
N VAL A 332 -17.48 9.11 5.38
CA VAL A 332 -17.61 10.51 4.91
C VAL A 332 -19.07 10.84 4.57
N GLN A 333 -19.83 9.89 4.02
CA GLN A 333 -21.27 10.08 3.78
C GLN A 333 -22.04 10.32 5.08
N GLU A 334 -21.69 9.62 6.17
CA GLU A 334 -22.32 9.82 7.48
C GLU A 334 -21.93 11.15 8.13
N GLU A 335 -20.64 11.47 8.12
CA GLU A 335 -20.10 12.63 8.85
C GLU A 335 -20.23 13.95 8.07
N CYS A 336 -20.16 13.92 6.74
CA CYS A 336 -19.99 15.12 5.92
C CYS A 336 -21.10 15.32 4.88
N PHE A 337 -22.21 14.57 4.92
CA PHE A 337 -23.26 14.59 3.90
C PHE A 337 -23.72 16.00 3.48
N LEU A 338 -23.96 16.87 4.48
CA LEU A 338 -24.43 18.24 4.23
C LEU A 338 -23.39 19.16 3.60
N ASN A 339 -22.13 18.75 3.57
CA ASN A 339 -21.02 19.49 2.99
C ASN A 339 -20.66 19.00 1.57
N LEU A 340 -21.17 17.84 1.15
CA LEU A 340 -20.87 17.28 -0.17
C LEU A 340 -21.58 18.06 -1.28
N GLU A 341 -20.81 18.52 -2.24
CA GLU A 341 -21.25 19.26 -3.44
C GLU A 341 -21.33 18.37 -4.68
N ALA A 342 -20.80 17.15 -4.62
CA ALA A 342 -20.84 16.15 -5.68
C ALA A 342 -20.84 14.73 -5.08
N PRO A 343 -21.26 13.70 -5.84
CA PRO A 343 -21.08 12.31 -5.43
C PRO A 343 -19.61 11.99 -5.15
N ILE A 344 -19.34 11.23 -4.07
CA ILE A 344 -18.00 10.73 -3.77
C ILE A 344 -17.53 9.83 -4.92
N SER A 345 -16.34 10.10 -5.45
CA SER A 345 -15.77 9.35 -6.57
C SER A 345 -14.73 8.35 -6.07
N ARG A 346 -14.79 7.12 -6.58
CA ARG A 346 -13.81 6.06 -6.33
C ARG A 346 -13.18 5.65 -7.64
N VAL A 347 -11.88 5.85 -7.79
CA VAL A 347 -11.10 5.40 -8.96
C VAL A 347 -10.14 4.32 -8.49
N CYS A 348 -10.51 3.06 -8.71
CA CYS A 348 -9.84 1.88 -8.17
C CYS A 348 -9.53 0.88 -9.29
N GLY A 349 -8.87 -0.22 -8.94
CA GLY A 349 -8.73 -1.36 -9.84
C GLY A 349 -10.09 -1.91 -10.26
N TYR A 350 -10.14 -2.54 -11.42
CA TYR A 350 -11.37 -3.17 -11.89
C TYR A 350 -11.70 -4.46 -11.13
N ASP A 351 -12.97 -4.86 -11.10
CA ASP A 351 -13.43 -6.11 -10.51
C ASP A 351 -13.09 -7.32 -11.40
N THR A 352 -11.81 -7.56 -11.57
CA THR A 352 -11.25 -8.66 -12.34
C THR A 352 -9.95 -9.14 -11.69
N PRO A 353 -9.56 -10.42 -11.83
CA PRO A 353 -8.25 -10.87 -11.43
C PRO A 353 -7.16 -10.02 -12.08
N PHE A 354 -6.07 -9.74 -11.35
CA PHE A 354 -5.04 -8.81 -11.81
C PHE A 354 -4.40 -9.28 -13.13
N PRO A 355 -4.54 -8.53 -14.23
CA PRO A 355 -4.10 -8.98 -15.54
C PRO A 355 -2.62 -8.69 -15.79
N HIS A 356 -1.90 -9.57 -16.50
CA HIS A 356 -0.49 -9.39 -16.77
C HIS A 356 -0.22 -8.27 -17.79
N ILE A 357 -0.54 -8.53 -19.05
CA ILE A 357 -0.26 -7.60 -20.16
C ILE A 357 -1.19 -6.37 -20.15
N PHE A 358 -2.34 -6.50 -19.49
CA PHE A 358 -3.33 -5.44 -19.38
C PHE A 358 -3.26 -4.65 -18.08
N GLU A 359 -2.19 -4.81 -17.30
CA GLU A 359 -1.96 -4.03 -16.08
C GLU A 359 -2.17 -2.51 -16.29
N PRO A 360 -1.69 -1.86 -17.38
CA PRO A 360 -1.93 -0.45 -17.62
C PRO A 360 -3.41 -0.05 -17.77
N PHE A 361 -4.28 -0.98 -18.16
CA PHE A 361 -5.73 -0.74 -18.21
C PHE A 361 -6.41 -0.99 -16.87
N TYR A 362 -5.90 -1.93 -16.10
CA TYR A 362 -6.42 -2.29 -14.78
C TYR A 362 -6.18 -1.18 -13.76
N ILE A 363 -4.97 -0.67 -13.68
CA ILE A 363 -4.55 0.29 -12.64
C ILE A 363 -5.27 1.63 -12.80
N PRO A 364 -5.69 2.27 -11.69
CA PRO A 364 -6.16 3.65 -11.71
C PRO A 364 -4.99 4.59 -12.05
N ASP A 365 -4.96 5.04 -13.30
CA ASP A 365 -3.96 5.97 -13.80
C ASP A 365 -4.38 7.44 -13.61
N LYS A 366 -3.45 8.35 -13.89
CA LYS A 366 -3.68 9.78 -13.77
C LYS A 366 -4.83 10.31 -14.65
N TRP A 367 -5.07 9.70 -15.81
CA TRP A 367 -6.12 10.15 -16.71
C TRP A 367 -7.51 9.79 -16.21
N LYS A 368 -7.66 8.58 -15.65
CA LYS A 368 -8.90 8.14 -15.00
C LYS A 368 -9.23 9.02 -13.79
N CYS A 369 -8.24 9.31 -12.95
CA CYS A 369 -8.40 10.17 -11.77
C CYS A 369 -8.69 11.63 -12.17
N PHE A 370 -7.98 12.18 -13.16
CA PHE A 370 -8.24 13.52 -13.68
C PHE A 370 -9.64 13.67 -14.26
N GLU A 371 -10.10 12.66 -15.05
CA GLU A 371 -11.45 12.66 -15.61
C GLU A 371 -12.51 12.59 -14.50
N ALA A 372 -12.25 11.88 -13.40
CA ALA A 372 -13.14 11.87 -12.25
C ALA A 372 -13.26 13.25 -11.59
N ILE A 373 -12.15 13.98 -11.43
CA ILE A 373 -12.16 15.37 -10.94
C ILE A 373 -12.97 16.25 -11.90
N ARG A 374 -12.72 16.16 -13.22
CA ARG A 374 -13.45 16.96 -14.22
C ARG A 374 -14.96 16.73 -14.16
N ARG A 375 -15.40 15.50 -13.87
CA ARG A 375 -16.83 15.21 -13.70
C ARG A 375 -17.38 15.79 -12.40
N MET A 376 -16.63 15.69 -11.31
CA MET A 376 -17.04 16.20 -10.00
C MET A 376 -17.24 17.72 -9.99
N ILE A 377 -16.35 18.48 -10.63
CA ILE A 377 -16.45 19.95 -10.65
C ILE A 377 -17.55 20.45 -11.61
N ASN A 378 -18.06 19.60 -12.49
CA ASN A 378 -19.16 19.92 -13.41
C ASN A 378 -20.50 19.28 -12.99
N TYR A 379 -20.57 18.76 -11.76
CA TYR A 379 -21.79 18.18 -11.22
C TYR A 379 -22.76 19.25 -10.76
#